data_ea04b7ca89734cb29753f0578f867214
#
_entry.id   ea04b7ca89734cb29753f0578f867214
#
_cell.length_a   1.000
_cell.length_b   1.000
_cell.length_c   1.000
_cell.angle_alpha   90.00
_cell.angle_beta   90.00
_cell.angle_gamma   90.00
#
_symmetry.space_group_name_H-M   'P 1'
#
loop_
_entity.id
_entity.type
_entity.pdbx_description
1 polymer ?
#
loop_
_entity_poly.entity_id
_entity_poly.type
_entity_poly.pdbx_seq_one_letter_code
_entity_poly.pdbx_strand_id
1 'polypeptide(L)'
;MRTFVQFAISILLAVYAMGVAGQTRGPRAGQWEFTLQPQYVDSKSVTGGSGSRADISGDWGFGIGFGYNFSNHLALGGELTWNEADYRARVVPAAGNPGSAFDLTGTIETSTLRMNGTWNILATNFTPFVTGGIGATYVDTNIPNGPTQCWVDPWYGTYCSTPTRSNTYFSYNAGAGLRWDVNRGFFMRGVYTRQWIDVGGAAGSPAFDQFRIDFGFKH
;
A
#
# COMPACT_ATOMS: atom_id res chain seq x y z
N MET A 1 2.10 6.38 -18.70
CA MET A 1 1.66 4.98 -18.78
C MET A 1 2.57 4.04 -19.59
N ARG A 2 3.00 4.35 -20.81
CA ARG A 2 3.86 3.44 -21.62
C ARG A 2 5.23 3.12 -20.98
N THR A 3 5.89 4.08 -20.37
CA THR A 3 7.18 3.91 -19.68
C THR A 3 7.08 3.03 -18.42
N PHE A 4 5.98 3.08 -17.70
CA PHE A 4 5.73 2.28 -16.48
C PHE A 4 5.57 0.79 -16.82
N VAL A 5 4.85 0.49 -17.91
CA VAL A 5 4.64 -0.90 -18.38
C VAL A 5 5.94 -1.53 -18.86
N GLN A 6 6.81 -0.75 -19.54
CA GLN A 6 8.12 -1.23 -19.98
C GLN A 6 9.07 -1.53 -18.82
N PHE A 7 9.02 -0.73 -17.74
CA PHE A 7 9.83 -0.95 -16.55
C PHE A 7 9.37 -2.22 -15.81
N ALA A 8 8.05 -2.43 -15.67
CA ALA A 8 7.49 -3.64 -15.06
C ALA A 8 7.84 -4.92 -15.84
N ILE A 9 7.81 -4.89 -17.17
CA ILE A 9 8.18 -6.03 -18.03
C ILE A 9 9.68 -6.34 -17.92
N SER A 10 10.54 -5.34 -17.83
CA SER A 10 12.00 -5.53 -17.69
C SER A 10 12.36 -6.15 -16.34
N ILE A 11 11.67 -5.79 -15.26
CA ILE A 11 11.84 -6.40 -13.92
C ILE A 11 11.36 -7.85 -13.95
N LEU A 12 10.24 -8.15 -14.60
CA LEU A 12 9.73 -9.53 -14.74
C LEU A 12 10.73 -10.46 -15.46
N LEU A 13 11.35 -9.97 -16.55
CA LEU A 13 12.35 -10.73 -17.32
C LEU A 13 13.65 -10.96 -16.54
N ALA A 14 14.10 -9.98 -15.75
CA ALA A 14 15.29 -10.09 -14.93
C ALA A 14 15.11 -11.13 -13.80
N VAL A 15 13.92 -11.20 -13.17
CA VAL A 15 13.58 -12.16 -12.13
C VAL A 15 13.48 -13.59 -12.69
N TYR A 16 12.99 -13.73 -13.93
CA TYR A 16 12.89 -15.05 -14.58
C TYR A 16 14.27 -15.66 -14.89
N ALA A 17 15.27 -14.83 -15.20
CA ALA A 17 16.63 -15.28 -15.47
C ALA A 17 17.40 -15.77 -14.21
N MET A 18 16.99 -15.37 -13.01
CA MET A 18 17.61 -15.78 -11.74
C MET A 18 17.08 -17.12 -11.19
N GLY A 19 16.05 -17.71 -11.79
CA GLY A 19 15.26 -18.83 -11.24
C GLY A 19 15.85 -20.25 -11.42
N VAL A 20 17.09 -20.46 -11.90
CA VAL A 20 17.53 -21.79 -12.39
C VAL A 20 18.44 -22.58 -11.43
N ALA A 21 18.89 -22.03 -10.30
CA ALA A 21 19.86 -22.73 -9.44
C ALA A 21 19.48 -22.70 -7.94
N GLY A 22 18.66 -23.63 -7.48
CA GLY A 22 18.39 -23.76 -6.04
C GLY A 22 17.91 -25.15 -5.64
N GLN A 23 18.75 -25.93 -4.98
CA GLN A 23 18.46 -27.31 -4.54
C GLN A 23 17.90 -27.38 -3.10
N THR A 24 16.81 -28.13 -2.95
CA THR A 24 16.41 -29.04 -1.85
C THR A 24 16.62 -28.62 -0.39
N ARG A 25 15.84 -27.62 0.08
CA ARG A 25 15.53 -27.45 1.50
C ARG A 25 14.09 -27.01 1.64
N GLY A 26 13.11 -27.96 1.68
CA GLY A 26 11.69 -27.61 1.86
C GLY A 26 11.14 -26.59 0.84
N PRO A 27 9.84 -26.26 0.89
CA PRO A 27 9.27 -25.39 -0.14
C PRO A 27 9.74 -23.93 -0.08
N ARG A 28 10.36 -23.46 1.05
CA ARG A 28 10.61 -22.02 1.28
C ARG A 28 11.95 -21.69 1.94
N ALA A 29 12.42 -22.54 2.88
CA ALA A 29 13.57 -22.21 3.73
C ALA A 29 14.80 -21.80 2.94
N GLY A 30 15.39 -20.63 3.28
CA GLY A 30 16.58 -20.07 2.65
C GLY A 30 16.35 -19.43 1.29
N GLN A 31 15.09 -19.15 0.90
CA GLN A 31 14.75 -18.55 -0.39
C GLN A 31 14.40 -17.08 -0.24
N TRP A 32 14.84 -16.29 -1.21
CA TRP A 32 14.36 -14.93 -1.44
C TRP A 32 13.04 -14.96 -2.20
N GLU A 33 12.21 -14.00 -1.92
CA GLU A 33 10.91 -13.83 -2.58
C GLU A 33 10.77 -12.42 -3.14
N PHE A 34 10.25 -12.35 -4.34
CA PHE A 34 9.76 -11.11 -4.94
C PHE A 34 8.27 -11.27 -5.24
N THR A 35 7.45 -10.26 -4.92
CA THR A 35 6.00 -10.30 -5.11
C THR A 35 5.48 -9.10 -5.86
N LEU A 36 4.50 -9.35 -6.72
CA LEU A 36 3.61 -8.37 -7.32
C LEU A 36 2.26 -8.46 -6.63
N GLN A 37 1.70 -7.34 -6.22
CA GLN A 37 0.61 -7.27 -5.25
C GLN A 37 -0.53 -6.36 -5.73
N PRO A 38 -1.38 -6.78 -6.71
CA PRO A 38 -2.64 -6.11 -6.93
C PRO A 38 -3.49 -6.19 -5.65
N GLN A 39 -4.02 -5.06 -5.21
CA GLN A 39 -4.80 -4.94 -3.98
C GLN A 39 -6.04 -4.09 -4.17
N TYR A 40 -7.05 -4.36 -3.36
CA TYR A 40 -8.22 -3.54 -3.21
C TYR A 40 -8.28 -3.04 -1.77
N VAL A 41 -8.40 -1.74 -1.60
CA VAL A 41 -8.61 -1.08 -0.30
C VAL A 41 -10.09 -0.76 -0.17
N ASP A 42 -10.71 -1.21 0.91
CA ASP A 42 -12.14 -1.00 1.12
C ASP A 42 -12.45 0.45 1.49
N SER A 43 -13.68 0.86 1.21
CA SER A 43 -14.19 2.19 1.54
C SER A 43 -14.16 2.45 3.05
N LYS A 44 -13.92 3.72 3.44
CA LYS A 44 -13.85 4.10 4.84
C LYS A 44 -14.43 5.48 5.10
N SER A 45 -15.24 5.57 6.16
CA SER A 45 -15.64 6.85 6.72
C SER A 45 -14.78 7.19 7.92
N VAL A 46 -14.22 8.39 7.92
CA VAL A 46 -13.44 8.94 9.02
C VAL A 46 -14.17 10.15 9.58
N THR A 47 -14.39 10.16 10.89
CA THR A 47 -15.04 11.27 11.59
C THR A 47 -13.94 12.16 12.22
N GLY A 48 -14.01 13.44 11.92
CA GLY A 48 -13.15 14.46 12.50
C GLY A 48 -13.81 15.21 13.65
N GLY A 49 -13.15 16.29 14.10
CA GLY A 49 -13.70 17.19 15.12
C GLY A 49 -14.93 17.95 14.63
N SER A 50 -15.75 18.45 15.58
CA SER A 50 -16.92 19.31 15.33
C SER A 50 -18.00 18.70 14.41
N GLY A 51 -18.02 17.36 14.24
CA GLY A 51 -18.99 16.71 13.33
C GLY A 51 -18.56 16.70 11.86
N SER A 52 -17.32 17.06 11.56
CA SER A 52 -16.73 16.87 10.23
C SER A 52 -16.58 15.39 9.91
N ARG A 53 -16.77 15.02 8.64
CA ARG A 53 -16.70 13.64 8.16
C ARG A 53 -16.04 13.59 6.79
N ALA A 54 -15.22 12.58 6.58
CA ALA A 54 -14.67 12.25 5.27
C ALA A 54 -15.05 10.81 4.91
N ASP A 55 -15.66 10.63 3.75
CA ASP A 55 -16.00 9.34 3.17
C ASP A 55 -15.01 9.06 2.03
N ILE A 56 -14.16 8.05 2.20
CA ILE A 56 -13.14 7.61 1.25
C ILE A 56 -13.70 6.40 0.52
N SER A 57 -13.70 6.44 -0.80
CA SER A 57 -14.16 5.32 -1.64
C SER A 57 -13.15 4.18 -1.61
N GLY A 58 -13.65 2.96 -1.79
CA GLY A 58 -12.77 1.82 -2.02
C GLY A 58 -12.21 1.87 -3.44
N ASP A 59 -10.93 1.51 -3.59
CA ASP A 59 -10.28 1.54 -4.89
C ASP A 59 -9.16 0.49 -5.00
N TRP A 60 -8.72 0.28 -6.26
CA TRP A 60 -7.64 -0.62 -6.59
C TRP A 60 -6.29 0.07 -6.43
N GLY A 61 -5.34 -0.68 -5.93
CA GLY A 61 -3.96 -0.28 -5.81
C GLY A 61 -3.02 -1.39 -6.26
N PHE A 62 -1.75 -1.09 -6.22
CA PHE A 62 -0.70 -2.01 -6.60
C PHE A 62 0.45 -1.93 -5.60
N GLY A 63 1.15 -3.06 -5.43
CA GLY A 63 2.36 -3.12 -4.61
C GLY A 63 3.40 -4.05 -5.16
N ILE A 64 4.58 -3.90 -4.64
CA ILE A 64 5.70 -4.82 -4.81
C ILE A 64 6.25 -5.20 -3.44
N GLY A 65 6.74 -6.42 -3.32
CA GLY A 65 7.35 -6.88 -2.08
C GLY A 65 8.61 -7.67 -2.34
N PHE A 66 9.52 -7.63 -1.37
CA PHE A 66 10.74 -8.39 -1.35
C PHE A 66 10.94 -8.97 0.04
N GLY A 67 11.28 -10.27 0.14
CA GLY A 67 11.40 -10.94 1.43
C GLY A 67 12.36 -12.10 1.43
N TYR A 68 12.67 -12.58 2.63
CA TYR A 68 13.51 -13.73 2.85
C TYR A 68 12.86 -14.71 3.82
N ASN A 69 12.88 -15.99 3.46
CA ASN A 69 12.36 -17.08 4.27
C ASN A 69 13.48 -17.67 5.12
N PHE A 70 13.53 -17.35 6.41
CA PHE A 70 14.48 -17.94 7.35
C PHE A 70 14.22 -19.44 7.56
N SER A 71 12.96 -19.83 7.46
CA SER A 71 12.52 -21.21 7.57
C SER A 71 11.29 -21.47 6.72
N ASN A 72 10.74 -22.69 6.74
CA ASN A 72 9.45 -22.97 6.11
C ASN A 72 8.28 -22.25 6.78
N HIS A 73 8.46 -21.77 8.01
CA HIS A 73 7.43 -21.11 8.79
C HIS A 73 7.61 -19.58 8.87
N LEU A 74 8.85 -19.10 9.00
CA LEU A 74 9.13 -17.69 9.28
C LEU A 74 9.76 -17.00 8.07
N ALA A 75 9.16 -15.90 7.65
CA ALA A 75 9.69 -14.97 6.66
C ALA A 75 9.65 -13.52 7.18
N LEU A 76 10.57 -12.70 6.71
CA LEU A 76 10.59 -11.25 6.90
C LEU A 76 10.69 -10.60 5.53
N GLY A 77 9.92 -9.52 5.32
CA GLY A 77 9.95 -8.81 4.03
C GLY A 77 9.61 -7.34 4.15
N GLY A 78 9.96 -6.60 3.10
CA GLY A 78 9.55 -5.23 2.86
C GLY A 78 8.54 -5.17 1.73
N GLU A 79 7.59 -4.26 1.84
CA GLU A 79 6.55 -4.02 0.84
C GLU A 79 6.43 -2.52 0.57
N LEU A 80 6.24 -2.17 -0.70
CA LEU A 80 5.91 -0.82 -1.12
C LEU A 80 4.60 -0.88 -1.91
N THR A 81 3.60 -0.15 -1.45
CA THR A 81 2.26 -0.16 -2.05
C THR A 81 1.82 1.24 -2.42
N TRP A 82 1.05 1.36 -3.50
CA TRP A 82 0.45 2.60 -4.00
C TRP A 82 -1.05 2.39 -4.18
N ASN A 83 -1.82 3.37 -3.73
CA ASN A 83 -3.26 3.40 -3.89
C ASN A 83 -3.72 4.82 -4.12
N GLU A 84 -4.73 4.99 -4.96
CA GLU A 84 -5.41 6.24 -5.21
C GLU A 84 -6.90 6.02 -4.91
N ALA A 85 -7.55 6.94 -4.19
CA ALA A 85 -8.95 6.83 -3.85
C ALA A 85 -9.64 8.20 -3.87
N ASP A 86 -10.86 8.24 -4.37
CA ASP A 86 -11.70 9.42 -4.28
C ASP A 86 -12.24 9.61 -2.86
N TYR A 87 -12.35 10.86 -2.42
CA TYR A 87 -12.98 11.17 -1.15
C TYR A 87 -14.02 12.29 -1.26
N ARG A 88 -14.99 12.24 -0.36
CA ARG A 88 -15.94 13.34 -0.10
C ARG A 88 -15.84 13.71 1.38
N ALA A 89 -15.54 14.97 1.65
CA ALA A 89 -15.45 15.46 3.02
C ALA A 89 -16.47 16.57 3.26
N ARG A 90 -17.20 16.46 4.36
CA ARG A 90 -18.01 17.53 4.91
C ARG A 90 -17.26 18.17 6.08
N VAL A 91 -16.89 19.41 5.89
CA VAL A 91 -16.15 20.18 6.90
C VAL A 91 -17.13 21.07 7.65
N VAL A 92 -17.18 20.88 8.97
CA VAL A 92 -18.00 21.70 9.88
C VAL A 92 -17.04 22.57 10.68
N PRO A 93 -17.13 23.92 10.58
CA PRO A 93 -16.30 24.82 11.37
C PRO A 93 -16.46 24.57 12.87
N ALA A 94 -15.37 24.76 13.63
CA ALA A 94 -15.40 24.63 15.08
C ALA A 94 -16.35 25.67 15.70
N ALA A 95 -16.99 25.31 16.81
CA ALA A 95 -17.89 26.20 17.54
C ALA A 95 -17.18 27.54 17.88
N GLY A 96 -17.78 28.66 17.48
CA GLY A 96 -17.21 30.00 17.62
C GLY A 96 -16.56 30.57 16.35
N ASN A 97 -16.42 29.79 15.27
CA ASN A 97 -15.97 30.29 13.98
C ASN A 97 -17.17 30.51 13.06
N PRO A 98 -17.43 31.77 12.59
CA PRO A 98 -18.53 32.01 11.69
C PRO A 98 -18.25 31.43 10.31
N GLY A 99 -18.92 30.32 9.99
CA GLY A 99 -18.82 29.66 8.69
C GLY A 99 -19.92 28.62 8.52
N SER A 100 -20.40 28.46 7.30
CA SER A 100 -21.33 27.38 6.95
C SER A 100 -20.53 26.08 6.73
N ALA A 101 -21.14 24.94 7.03
CA ALA A 101 -20.57 23.67 6.60
C ALA A 101 -20.45 23.64 5.07
N PHE A 102 -19.36 23.12 4.55
CA PHE A 102 -19.12 22.98 3.12
C PHE A 102 -18.61 21.59 2.77
N ASP A 103 -18.90 21.17 1.55
CA ASP A 103 -18.50 19.86 1.05
C ASP A 103 -17.27 20.03 0.13
N LEU A 104 -16.31 19.15 0.30
CA LEU A 104 -15.10 19.01 -0.52
C LEU A 104 -15.10 17.64 -1.18
N THR A 105 -14.69 17.60 -2.43
CA THR A 105 -14.37 16.34 -3.13
C THR A 105 -12.96 16.39 -3.65
N GLY A 106 -12.29 15.26 -3.65
CA GLY A 106 -10.94 15.19 -4.14
C GLY A 106 -10.43 13.77 -4.20
N THR A 107 -9.14 13.64 -4.49
CA THR A 107 -8.42 12.39 -4.59
C THR A 107 -7.36 12.34 -3.50
N ILE A 108 -7.19 11.18 -2.89
CA ILE A 108 -6.12 10.88 -1.93
C ILE A 108 -5.20 9.85 -2.57
N GLU A 109 -3.93 10.18 -2.71
CA GLU A 109 -2.89 9.25 -3.09
C GLU A 109 -2.16 8.78 -1.84
N THR A 110 -1.98 7.47 -1.71
CA THR A 110 -1.24 6.87 -0.60
C THR A 110 -0.10 6.01 -1.10
N SER A 111 1.08 6.21 -0.53
CA SER A 111 2.24 5.35 -0.73
C SER A 111 2.69 4.81 0.60
N THR A 112 2.72 3.49 0.77
CA THR A 112 3.08 2.87 2.04
C THR A 112 4.31 1.99 1.88
N LEU A 113 5.33 2.27 2.68
CA LEU A 113 6.50 1.40 2.88
C LEU A 113 6.34 0.70 4.22
N ARG A 114 6.39 -0.64 4.24
CA ARG A 114 6.27 -1.45 5.47
C ARG A 114 7.23 -2.62 5.50
N MET A 115 7.57 -3.01 6.71
CA MET A 115 8.26 -4.27 7.00
C MET A 115 7.28 -5.22 7.67
N ASN A 116 7.16 -6.44 7.16
CA ASN A 116 6.24 -7.46 7.62
C ASN A 116 6.96 -8.74 8.03
N GLY A 117 6.61 -9.27 9.19
CA GLY A 117 6.87 -10.64 9.58
C GLY A 117 5.71 -11.54 9.15
N THR A 118 6.02 -12.68 8.55
CA THR A 118 5.02 -13.67 8.11
C THR A 118 5.29 -15.00 8.77
N TRP A 119 4.25 -15.59 9.37
CA TRP A 119 4.29 -16.93 9.97
C TRP A 119 3.39 -17.87 9.17
N ASN A 120 4.00 -18.79 8.41
CA ASN A 120 3.31 -19.87 7.71
C ASN A 120 3.03 -21.02 8.70
N ILE A 121 1.78 -21.43 8.83
CA ILE A 121 1.36 -22.42 9.83
C ILE A 121 1.87 -23.81 9.48
N LEU A 122 1.85 -24.18 8.20
CA LEU A 122 2.27 -25.49 7.72
C LEU A 122 3.52 -25.37 6.83
N ALA A 123 4.38 -26.39 6.89
CA ALA A 123 5.55 -26.51 6.02
C ALA A 123 5.23 -27.18 4.66
N THR A 124 3.96 -27.20 4.25
CA THR A 124 3.46 -27.80 3.01
C THR A 124 3.28 -26.75 1.93
N ASN A 125 3.11 -27.17 0.67
CA ASN A 125 2.92 -26.30 -0.47
C ASN A 125 1.65 -25.43 -0.36
N PHE A 126 0.64 -25.87 0.36
CA PHE A 126 -0.54 -25.09 0.68
C PHE A 126 -0.58 -24.85 2.19
N THR A 127 -0.62 -23.58 2.60
CA THR A 127 -0.57 -23.21 4.01
C THR A 127 -1.36 -21.95 4.31
N PRO A 128 -2.14 -21.91 5.38
CA PRO A 128 -2.56 -20.66 5.96
C PRO A 128 -1.36 -19.95 6.61
N PHE A 129 -1.43 -18.62 6.66
CA PHE A 129 -0.42 -17.81 7.31
C PHE A 129 -1.03 -16.60 8.00
N VAL A 130 -0.29 -16.04 8.94
CA VAL A 130 -0.55 -14.74 9.55
C VAL A 130 0.62 -13.81 9.25
N THR A 131 0.33 -12.53 9.13
CA THR A 131 1.34 -11.51 8.87
C THR A 131 1.08 -10.29 9.73
N GLY A 132 2.12 -9.56 10.07
CA GLY A 132 2.02 -8.31 10.78
C GLY A 132 3.28 -7.48 10.59
N GLY A 133 3.12 -6.17 10.64
CA GLY A 133 4.22 -5.29 10.38
C GLY A 133 3.98 -3.85 10.77
N ILE A 134 5.03 -3.07 10.58
CA ILE A 134 5.07 -1.63 10.82
C ILE A 134 5.61 -0.92 9.59
N GLY A 135 5.25 0.34 9.43
CA GLY A 135 5.69 1.11 8.28
C GLY A 135 5.38 2.60 8.38
N ALA A 136 5.58 3.26 7.25
CA ALA A 136 5.26 4.66 7.06
C ALA A 136 4.35 4.79 5.83
N THR A 137 3.27 5.54 5.98
CA THR A 137 2.32 5.85 4.92
C THR A 137 2.41 7.33 4.58
N TYR A 138 2.85 7.63 3.37
CA TYR A 138 2.77 8.95 2.79
C TYR A 138 1.37 9.14 2.20
N VAL A 139 0.72 10.22 2.60
CA VAL A 139 -0.62 10.60 2.15
C VAL A 139 -0.50 11.94 1.47
N ASP A 140 -0.89 12.00 0.21
CA ASP A 140 -1.03 13.24 -0.54
C ASP A 140 -2.51 13.48 -0.86
N THR A 141 -2.95 14.70 -0.58
CA THR A 141 -4.32 15.13 -0.88
C THR A 141 -4.25 16.25 -1.91
N ASN A 142 -5.24 16.37 -2.77
CA ASN A 142 -5.31 17.47 -3.70
C ASN A 142 -5.83 18.78 -3.07
N ILE A 143 -5.78 18.90 -1.73
CA ILE A 143 -6.16 20.13 -1.01
C ILE A 143 -5.04 21.14 -1.17
N PRO A 144 -5.30 22.32 -1.79
CA PRO A 144 -4.31 23.36 -1.95
C PRO A 144 -3.75 23.82 -0.60
N ASN A 145 -2.42 23.90 -0.50
CA ASN A 145 -1.70 24.38 0.69
C ASN A 145 -0.89 25.66 0.41
N GLY A 146 -1.29 26.43 -0.59
CA GLY A 146 -0.63 27.67 -0.96
C GLY A 146 -1.13 28.24 -2.28
N PRO A 147 -0.60 29.40 -2.70
CA PRO A 147 -0.94 29.99 -4.00
C PRO A 147 -0.36 29.14 -5.14
N THR A 148 -1.05 29.11 -6.26
CA THR A 148 -0.53 28.54 -7.49
C THR A 148 0.74 29.28 -7.93
N GLN A 149 1.81 28.55 -8.15
CA GLN A 149 3.09 29.07 -8.64
C GLN A 149 3.26 28.66 -10.11
N CYS A 150 3.58 29.63 -10.95
CA CYS A 150 3.84 29.39 -12.35
C CYS A 150 5.29 29.73 -12.67
N TRP A 151 5.97 28.88 -13.45
CA TRP A 151 7.29 29.17 -14.00
C TRP A 151 7.32 28.82 -15.49
N VAL A 152 8.21 29.49 -16.19
CA VAL A 152 8.40 29.27 -17.63
C VAL A 152 9.57 28.33 -17.83
N ASP A 153 9.28 27.17 -18.40
CA ASP A 153 10.30 26.24 -18.88
C ASP A 153 10.64 26.57 -20.35
N PRO A 154 11.93 26.76 -20.69
CA PRO A 154 12.33 27.11 -22.06
C PRO A 154 11.96 26.08 -23.13
N TRP A 155 11.72 24.82 -22.71
CA TRP A 155 11.44 23.69 -23.62
C TRP A 155 9.98 23.28 -23.64
N TYR A 156 9.27 23.42 -22.48
CA TYR A 156 7.90 22.93 -22.31
C TYR A 156 6.87 24.04 -22.10
N GLY A 157 7.30 25.32 -22.09
CA GLY A 157 6.41 26.47 -21.92
C GLY A 157 6.10 26.78 -20.46
N THR A 158 4.96 27.42 -20.22
CA THR A 158 4.56 27.81 -18.86
C THR A 158 3.97 26.62 -18.12
N TYR A 159 4.54 26.30 -16.98
CA TYR A 159 4.10 25.26 -16.07
C TYR A 159 3.60 25.90 -14.76
N CYS A 160 2.37 25.57 -14.34
CA CYS A 160 1.78 26.05 -13.10
C CYS A 160 1.53 24.86 -12.17
N SER A 161 1.93 24.98 -10.92
CA SER A 161 1.67 23.98 -9.87
C SER A 161 1.12 24.66 -8.63
N THR A 162 0.12 24.04 -8.03
CA THR A 162 -0.40 24.43 -6.72
C THR A 162 0.10 23.41 -5.72
N PRO A 163 0.89 23.82 -4.69
CA PRO A 163 1.33 22.89 -3.66
C PRO A 163 0.10 22.29 -2.93
N THR A 164 0.11 20.97 -2.78
CA THR A 164 -0.92 20.20 -2.07
C THR A 164 -0.46 19.86 -0.65
N ARG A 165 -1.40 19.50 0.21
CA ARG A 165 -1.08 19.06 1.56
C ARG A 165 -0.70 17.59 1.56
N SER A 166 0.54 17.30 1.91
CA SER A 166 1.06 15.94 2.06
C SER A 166 1.67 15.73 3.44
N ASN A 167 1.52 14.52 3.99
CA ASN A 167 2.11 14.15 5.27
C ASN A 167 2.51 12.66 5.27
N THR A 168 3.50 12.34 6.10
CA THR A 168 3.90 10.96 6.36
C THR A 168 3.46 10.56 7.76
N TYR A 169 2.76 9.44 7.86
CA TYR A 169 2.24 8.92 9.11
C TYR A 169 2.84 7.55 9.42
N PHE A 170 3.01 7.27 10.70
CA PHE A 170 3.31 5.91 11.14
C PHE A 170 2.11 5.00 10.87
N SER A 171 2.38 3.78 10.41
CA SER A 171 1.35 2.79 10.16
C SER A 171 1.77 1.41 10.65
N TYR A 172 0.80 0.61 11.03
CA TYR A 172 0.99 -0.79 11.39
C TYR A 172 -0.14 -1.63 10.82
N ASN A 173 0.11 -2.92 10.65
CA ASN A 173 -0.86 -3.81 10.03
C ASN A 173 -0.82 -5.20 10.66
N ALA A 174 -1.94 -5.88 10.57
CA ALA A 174 -2.07 -7.30 10.86
C ALA A 174 -2.98 -7.94 9.82
N GLY A 175 -2.68 -9.17 9.45
CA GLY A 175 -3.43 -9.86 8.42
C GLY A 175 -3.27 -11.37 8.47
N ALA A 176 -4.06 -12.03 7.66
CA ALA A 176 -4.02 -13.47 7.47
C ALA A 176 -4.33 -13.82 6.01
N GLY A 177 -3.93 -15.00 5.60
CA GLY A 177 -4.16 -15.43 4.23
C GLY A 177 -3.88 -16.89 4.01
N LEU A 178 -3.99 -17.26 2.75
CA LEU A 178 -3.66 -18.57 2.23
C LEU A 178 -2.53 -18.43 1.22
N ARG A 179 -1.56 -19.29 1.31
CA ARG A 179 -0.42 -19.39 0.41
C ARG A 179 -0.44 -20.73 -0.32
N TRP A 180 -0.18 -20.68 -1.60
CA TRP A 180 0.01 -21.84 -2.44
C TRP A 180 1.32 -21.75 -3.20
N ASP A 181 2.28 -22.60 -2.83
CA ASP A 181 3.54 -22.79 -3.55
C ASP A 181 3.29 -23.71 -4.74
N VAL A 182 3.03 -23.13 -5.92
CA VAL A 182 2.65 -23.83 -7.14
C VAL A 182 3.80 -24.73 -7.64
N ASN A 183 5.01 -24.19 -7.58
CA ASN A 183 6.25 -24.90 -7.91
C ASN A 183 7.43 -24.31 -7.13
N ARG A 184 8.66 -24.74 -7.47
CA ARG A 184 9.88 -24.27 -6.77
C ARG A 184 10.18 -22.79 -6.95
N GLY A 185 9.77 -22.18 -8.07
CA GLY A 185 10.06 -20.79 -8.41
C GLY A 185 8.87 -19.85 -8.31
N PHE A 186 7.64 -20.37 -8.13
CA PHE A 186 6.43 -19.54 -8.17
C PHE A 186 5.43 -19.92 -7.07
N PHE A 187 4.83 -18.90 -6.48
CA PHE A 187 3.74 -19.05 -5.50
C PHE A 187 2.67 -17.97 -5.66
N MET A 188 1.52 -18.21 -5.08
CA MET A 188 0.41 -17.27 -4.97
C MET A 188 -0.02 -17.13 -3.51
N ARG A 189 -0.47 -15.95 -3.12
CA ARG A 189 -1.10 -15.71 -1.82
C ARG A 189 -2.37 -14.90 -2.00
N GLY A 190 -3.45 -15.31 -1.31
CA GLY A 190 -4.61 -14.46 -1.06
C GLY A 190 -4.49 -13.92 0.36
N VAL A 191 -4.55 -12.61 0.53
CA VAL A 191 -4.28 -11.93 1.81
C VAL A 191 -5.39 -10.97 2.15
N TYR A 192 -5.89 -11.04 3.36
CA TYR A 192 -6.65 -9.99 3.99
C TYR A 192 -5.79 -9.30 5.03
N THR A 193 -5.71 -7.97 4.97
CA THR A 193 -4.90 -7.16 5.89
C THR A 193 -5.72 -6.00 6.40
N ARG A 194 -5.63 -5.72 7.69
CA ARG A 194 -6.12 -4.51 8.31
C ARG A 194 -4.94 -3.62 8.64
N GLN A 195 -4.95 -2.41 8.10
CA GLN A 195 -3.91 -1.40 8.29
C GLN A 195 -4.46 -0.25 9.12
N TRP A 196 -3.71 0.17 10.12
CA TRP A 196 -3.97 1.36 10.92
C TRP A 196 -2.95 2.43 10.58
N ILE A 197 -3.42 3.65 10.35
CA ILE A 197 -2.58 4.80 10.05
C ILE A 197 -2.77 5.79 11.19
N ASP A 198 -1.69 6.11 11.91
CA ASP A 198 -1.74 7.04 13.04
C ASP A 198 -1.68 8.48 12.54
N VAL A 199 -2.85 9.04 12.28
CA VAL A 199 -2.99 10.43 11.82
C VAL A 199 -3.05 11.43 12.97
N GLY A 200 -3.14 10.93 14.21
CA GLY A 200 -3.21 11.76 15.41
C GLY A 200 -4.52 12.58 15.54
N GLY A 201 -4.56 13.43 16.55
CA GLY A 201 -5.69 14.32 16.79
C GLY A 201 -7.02 13.60 17.05
N ALA A 202 -8.13 14.21 16.64
CA ALA A 202 -9.48 13.66 16.84
C ALA A 202 -9.78 12.43 15.98
N ALA A 203 -9.06 12.23 14.88
CA ALA A 203 -9.23 11.08 13.98
C ALA A 203 -8.52 9.82 14.49
N GLY A 204 -7.53 9.96 15.38
CA GLY A 204 -6.80 8.83 15.99
C GLY A 204 -6.08 7.98 14.96
N SER A 205 -6.35 6.67 14.99
CA SER A 205 -5.74 5.70 14.08
C SER A 205 -6.83 4.97 13.28
N PRO A 206 -7.36 5.58 12.18
CA PRO A 206 -8.32 4.93 11.33
C PRO A 206 -7.76 3.63 10.75
N ALA A 207 -8.63 2.62 10.66
CA ALA A 207 -8.30 1.31 10.13
C ALA A 207 -8.87 1.14 8.72
N PHE A 208 -8.06 0.63 7.80
CA PHE A 208 -8.41 0.33 6.42
C PHE A 208 -8.28 -1.16 6.17
N ASP A 209 -9.31 -1.76 5.63
CA ASP A 209 -9.32 -3.17 5.26
C ASP A 209 -8.84 -3.32 3.81
N GLN A 210 -7.94 -4.26 3.58
CA GLN A 210 -7.29 -4.48 2.29
C GLN A 210 -7.38 -5.96 1.92
N PHE A 211 -7.77 -6.22 0.68
CA PHE A 211 -7.72 -7.53 0.05
C PHE A 211 -6.70 -7.51 -1.07
N ARG A 212 -5.80 -8.48 -1.10
CA ARG A 212 -4.79 -8.56 -2.17
C ARG A 212 -4.54 -9.98 -2.61
N ILE A 213 -4.07 -10.09 -3.82
CA ILE A 213 -3.56 -11.32 -4.40
C ILE A 213 -2.09 -11.09 -4.73
N ASP A 214 -1.20 -11.85 -4.12
CA ASP A 214 0.23 -11.77 -4.39
C ASP A 214 0.64 -12.84 -5.38
N PHE A 215 1.34 -12.44 -6.43
CA PHE A 215 2.03 -13.32 -7.35
C PHE A 215 3.52 -13.26 -7.03
N GLY A 216 4.07 -14.36 -6.55
CA GLY A 216 5.42 -14.38 -5.99
C GLY A 216 6.37 -15.31 -6.74
N PHE A 217 7.62 -14.86 -6.83
CA PHE A 217 8.73 -15.60 -7.40
C PHE A 217 9.76 -15.89 -6.30
N LYS A 218 10.30 -17.11 -6.29
CA LYS A 218 11.29 -17.60 -5.33
C LYS A 218 12.62 -17.86 -6.00
N HIS A 219 13.69 -17.48 -5.29
CA HIS A 219 15.06 -17.76 -5.72
C HIS A 219 15.93 -18.21 -4.55
#